data_1557332ed2d117d6434830b637b8c0a3
#
_entry.id   1557332ed2d117d6434830b637b8c0a3
#
_cell.length_a   1.000
_cell.length_b   1.000
_cell.length_c   1.000
_cell.angle_alpha   90.00
_cell.angle_beta   90.00
_cell.angle_gamma   90.00
#
_symmetry.space_group_name_H-M   'P 1'
#
loop_
_entity.id
_entity.type
_entity.pdbx_description
1 polymer ?
#
loop_
_entity_poly.entity_id
_entity_poly.type
_entity_poly.pdbx_seq_one_letter_code
_entity_poly.pdbx_strand_id
1 'polypeptide(L)'
;MDYDTILEEIGGFGKFQIKILMLVCLPVLYGAANSLTYIFTARKPPYRCFVSECKQLESTDYSQDWLQNALPGSLSNGKFVPEGCYKYNFIQNINDTEFTRNNTCFADLFGLEQEKCNSWIFSSDEVTIVNDWPTELTCTENQWKLAFAGTANFAGVMIGSALFGFLADYYGRRKIFIISIMFMSLSGIGQAISSSYLMFLIFTFLNAAGTAGIYFSAFILVIEIIDKNKREMSAVLLNYFYSFGGVLIGMTAYFDRNWRNLICWLSLPPILFIFFYRLIPESVCWLISNKLHSNAYKIVKKAAKTNNKELSLSLTSQFEGNFIIDRKIPIDSSEKIEKPENASYAALFKSKILMVRILILCILWGTNALVFYGLSLNSVNLSGNIYYNFIFGSLIEIPGTTIAWISMNKIGRRYPLVFSFLICGVGCVWGAFSDNEALLLETLSFLISKMAISMSFTITTVYTAEMMPTNMRSGAVGTLSTVARLTSLLAPFIPLLKSYYSFLPLTVFGSFALVAGFMSLFLPETLGCDLPDTISEAEEMGV
;
A
#
# COMPACT_ATOMS: atom_id res chain seq x y z
N MET A 1 -17.82 23.68 23.41
CA MET A 1 -18.62 22.45 23.27
C MET A 1 -17.66 21.31 23.14
N ASP A 2 -17.55 20.47 24.15
CA ASP A 2 -16.65 19.31 24.09
C ASP A 2 -17.25 18.24 23.19
N TYR A 3 -16.50 17.85 22.16
CA TYR A 3 -16.95 16.91 21.15
C TYR A 3 -17.06 15.47 21.67
N ASP A 4 -16.15 15.08 22.57
CA ASP A 4 -16.15 13.74 23.14
C ASP A 4 -17.41 13.51 24.01
N THR A 5 -17.88 14.54 24.74
CA THR A 5 -19.15 14.51 25.48
C THR A 5 -20.36 14.27 24.56
N ILE A 6 -20.37 14.90 23.37
CA ILE A 6 -21.44 14.66 22.38
C ILE A 6 -21.45 13.20 21.93
N LEU A 7 -20.27 12.60 21.70
CA LEU A 7 -20.15 11.21 21.28
C LEU A 7 -20.65 10.24 22.36
N GLU A 8 -20.35 10.51 23.64
CA GLU A 8 -20.83 9.70 24.76
C GLU A 8 -22.37 9.74 24.88
N GLU A 9 -22.98 10.92 24.78
CA GLU A 9 -24.43 11.07 24.85
C GLU A 9 -25.19 10.34 23.74
N ILE A 10 -24.65 10.30 22.51
CA ILE A 10 -25.26 9.55 21.40
C ILE A 10 -24.99 8.05 21.48
N GLY A 11 -24.27 7.58 22.51
CA GLY A 11 -24.02 6.16 22.78
C GLY A 11 -22.72 5.62 22.22
N GLY A 12 -21.68 6.48 22.04
CA GLY A 12 -20.28 6.15 21.79
C GLY A 12 -20.02 5.20 20.62
N PHE A 13 -20.35 3.92 20.76
CA PHE A 13 -20.19 2.87 19.76
C PHE A 13 -21.51 2.08 19.57
N GLY A 14 -22.53 2.72 19.00
CA GLY A 14 -23.83 2.15 18.75
C GLY A 14 -24.06 1.68 17.31
N LYS A 15 -25.32 1.29 17.01
CA LYS A 15 -25.72 0.80 15.68
C LYS A 15 -25.42 1.80 14.56
N PHE A 16 -25.51 3.10 14.85
CA PHE A 16 -25.22 4.16 13.90
C PHE A 16 -23.74 4.16 13.50
N GLN A 17 -22.83 4.12 14.48
CA GLN A 17 -21.38 4.11 14.28
C GLN A 17 -20.93 2.84 13.54
N ILE A 18 -21.42 1.67 13.93
CA ILE A 18 -21.11 0.39 13.29
C ILE A 18 -21.54 0.40 11.82
N LYS A 19 -22.75 0.90 11.52
CA LYS A 19 -23.23 1.01 10.15
C LYS A 19 -22.32 1.89 9.28
N ILE A 20 -21.92 3.05 9.79
CA ILE A 20 -21.04 3.96 9.05
C ILE A 20 -19.66 3.34 8.86
N LEU A 21 -19.10 2.74 9.91
CA LEU A 21 -17.82 2.05 9.86
C LEU A 21 -17.80 1.01 8.75
N MET A 22 -18.81 0.15 8.65
CA MET A 22 -18.91 -0.86 7.59
C MET A 22 -19.05 -0.26 6.20
N LEU A 23 -19.83 0.82 6.05
CA LEU A 23 -19.98 1.54 4.78
C LEU A 23 -18.66 2.19 4.33
N VAL A 24 -17.85 2.65 5.27
CA VAL A 24 -16.54 3.27 4.98
C VAL A 24 -15.48 2.21 4.70
N CYS A 25 -15.50 1.08 5.39
CA CYS A 25 -14.56 -0.02 5.18
C CYS A 25 -14.64 -0.65 3.78
N LEU A 26 -15.83 -0.67 3.16
CA LEU A 26 -16.02 -1.29 1.85
C LEU A 26 -15.23 -0.60 0.72
N PRO A 27 -15.26 0.75 0.56
CA PRO A 27 -14.38 1.44 -0.37
C PRO A 27 -12.88 1.31 -0.04
N VAL A 28 -12.52 1.21 1.25
CA VAL A 28 -11.12 0.99 1.66
C VAL A 28 -10.61 -0.36 1.16
N LEU A 29 -11.42 -1.41 1.20
CA LEU A 29 -11.09 -2.72 0.65
C LEU A 29 -10.75 -2.64 -0.84
N TYR A 30 -11.56 -1.97 -1.66
CA TYR A 30 -11.29 -1.77 -3.08
C TYR A 30 -10.09 -0.83 -3.32
N GLY A 31 -9.92 0.18 -2.48
CA GLY A 31 -8.76 1.05 -2.51
C GLY A 31 -7.47 0.28 -2.28
N ALA A 32 -7.42 -0.59 -1.28
CA ALA A 32 -6.28 -1.45 -1.01
C ALA A 32 -5.98 -2.39 -2.18
N ALA A 33 -7.00 -3.02 -2.76
CA ALA A 33 -6.84 -3.88 -3.94
C ALA A 33 -6.24 -3.10 -5.13
N ASN A 34 -6.75 -1.89 -5.42
CA ASN A 34 -6.22 -1.04 -6.49
C ASN A 34 -4.78 -0.60 -6.22
N SER A 35 -4.42 -0.28 -4.99
CA SER A 35 -3.05 0.12 -4.61
C SER A 35 -1.99 -0.96 -4.87
N LEU A 36 -2.39 -2.23 -4.92
CA LEU A 36 -1.50 -3.38 -5.07
C LEU A 36 -1.54 -3.98 -6.49
N THR A 37 -2.33 -3.42 -7.42
CA THR A 37 -2.51 -3.98 -8.78
C THR A 37 -1.20 -4.11 -9.55
N TYR A 38 -0.27 -3.15 -9.37
CA TYR A 38 1.02 -3.15 -10.07
C TYR A 38 1.87 -4.41 -9.80
N ILE A 39 1.63 -5.13 -8.69
CA ILE A 39 2.33 -6.38 -8.34
C ILE A 39 2.05 -7.47 -9.39
N PHE A 40 0.83 -7.55 -9.88
CA PHE A 40 0.43 -8.52 -10.91
C PHE A 40 0.54 -7.94 -12.32
N THR A 41 0.16 -6.68 -12.52
CA THR A 41 0.14 -6.05 -13.85
C THR A 41 1.54 -5.80 -14.39
N ALA A 42 2.51 -5.44 -13.54
CA ALA A 42 3.91 -5.17 -13.90
C ALA A 42 4.84 -6.37 -13.65
N ARG A 43 4.28 -7.57 -13.48
CA ARG A 43 5.07 -8.79 -13.34
C ARG A 43 5.71 -9.16 -14.66
N LYS A 44 6.94 -9.69 -14.61
CA LYS A 44 7.67 -10.21 -15.76
C LYS A 44 7.29 -11.69 -15.99
N PRO A 45 6.48 -12.02 -17.02
CA PRO A 45 6.23 -13.41 -17.37
C PRO A 45 7.50 -14.02 -17.99
N PRO A 46 7.70 -15.34 -17.97
CA PRO A 46 8.77 -15.98 -18.75
C PRO A 46 8.56 -15.69 -20.23
N TYR A 47 9.60 -15.27 -20.92
CA TYR A 47 9.56 -15.00 -22.35
C TYR A 47 10.86 -15.46 -23.04
N ARG A 48 10.76 -15.74 -24.33
CA ARG A 48 11.88 -16.07 -25.21
C ARG A 48 11.83 -15.27 -26.49
N CYS A 49 12.93 -15.20 -27.20
CA CYS A 49 12.97 -14.62 -28.54
C CYS A 49 12.11 -15.43 -29.53
N PHE A 50 11.44 -14.73 -30.41
CA PHE A 50 10.83 -15.31 -31.60
C PHE A 50 11.89 -15.54 -32.67
N VAL A 51 11.97 -16.76 -33.22
CA VAL A 51 12.91 -17.14 -34.24
C VAL A 51 12.17 -17.20 -35.56
N SER A 52 12.20 -16.09 -36.32
CA SER A 52 11.44 -15.93 -37.58
C SER A 52 11.84 -16.93 -38.64
N GLU A 53 13.07 -17.40 -38.60
CA GLU A 53 13.70 -18.31 -39.54
C GLU A 53 13.10 -19.72 -39.48
N CYS A 54 12.58 -20.10 -38.30
CA CYS A 54 11.95 -21.40 -38.05
C CYS A 54 10.40 -21.34 -38.04
N LYS A 55 9.81 -20.42 -38.82
CA LYS A 55 8.35 -20.13 -38.84
C LYS A 55 7.44 -21.34 -38.96
N GLN A 56 7.84 -22.36 -39.73
CA GLN A 56 7.02 -23.56 -39.93
C GLN A 56 6.95 -24.48 -38.71
N LEU A 57 7.92 -24.38 -37.81
CA LEU A 57 8.02 -25.14 -36.56
C LEU A 57 7.59 -24.34 -35.35
N GLU A 58 7.45 -23.02 -35.50
CA GLU A 58 7.15 -22.13 -34.38
C GLU A 58 5.67 -22.19 -34.04
N SER A 59 5.33 -23.15 -33.20
CA SER A 59 4.07 -23.10 -32.45
C SER A 59 4.14 -22.01 -31.37
N THR A 60 2.98 -21.58 -30.88
CA THR A 60 2.87 -20.67 -29.72
C THR A 60 3.43 -21.28 -28.45
N ASP A 61 3.89 -22.54 -28.47
CA ASP A 61 4.44 -23.23 -27.32
C ASP A 61 5.79 -22.64 -26.90
N TYR A 62 5.88 -22.28 -25.63
CA TYR A 62 7.07 -21.68 -25.03
C TYR A 62 8.28 -22.63 -25.02
N SER A 63 8.06 -23.94 -24.84
CA SER A 63 9.12 -24.95 -24.70
C SER A 63 9.12 -25.90 -25.89
N GLN A 64 10.20 -25.92 -26.66
CA GLN A 64 10.42 -26.82 -27.79
C GLN A 64 11.87 -27.29 -27.79
N ASP A 65 12.12 -28.53 -28.20
CA ASP A 65 13.43 -29.17 -28.11
C ASP A 65 14.50 -28.51 -29.00
N TRP A 66 14.11 -27.94 -30.15
CA TRP A 66 15.05 -27.32 -31.09
C TRP A 66 15.53 -25.93 -30.63
N LEU A 67 14.90 -25.30 -29.65
CA LEU A 67 15.23 -23.94 -29.15
C LEU A 67 16.67 -23.84 -28.65
N GLN A 68 17.23 -24.92 -28.11
CA GLN A 68 18.63 -24.97 -27.67
C GLN A 68 19.64 -24.73 -28.82
N ASN A 69 19.21 -24.92 -30.08
CA ASN A 69 20.03 -24.70 -31.26
C ASN A 69 20.00 -23.23 -31.73
N ALA A 70 18.89 -22.53 -31.49
CA ALA A 70 18.63 -21.18 -32.00
C ALA A 70 18.80 -20.09 -30.94
N LEU A 71 18.67 -20.43 -29.65
CA LEU A 71 18.70 -19.47 -28.55
C LEU A 71 19.80 -19.82 -27.53
N PRO A 72 20.54 -18.83 -27.06
CA PRO A 72 21.38 -19.02 -25.88
C PRO A 72 20.50 -19.32 -24.66
N GLY A 73 20.99 -20.14 -23.73
CA GLY A 73 20.25 -20.50 -22.52
C GLY A 73 21.02 -21.42 -21.59
N SER A 74 20.38 -21.83 -20.50
CA SER A 74 20.94 -22.72 -19.50
C SER A 74 20.01 -23.91 -19.23
N LEU A 75 20.59 -25.06 -18.84
CA LEU A 75 19.83 -26.21 -18.37
C LEU A 75 19.51 -26.02 -16.88
N SER A 76 18.22 -25.96 -16.55
CA SER A 76 17.73 -25.94 -15.18
C SER A 76 16.79 -27.12 -14.97
N ASN A 77 17.08 -27.98 -13.97
CA ASN A 77 16.29 -29.18 -13.66
C ASN A 77 16.02 -30.09 -14.89
N GLY A 78 16.99 -30.22 -15.79
CA GLY A 78 16.88 -31.04 -17.01
C GLY A 78 16.01 -30.43 -18.13
N LYS A 79 15.53 -29.19 -17.97
CA LYS A 79 14.83 -28.43 -19.01
C LYS A 79 15.68 -27.27 -19.50
N PHE A 80 15.66 -27.02 -20.81
CA PHE A 80 16.32 -25.87 -21.39
C PHE A 80 15.52 -24.61 -21.10
N VAL A 81 16.19 -23.62 -20.47
CA VAL A 81 15.64 -22.29 -20.21
C VAL A 81 16.31 -21.30 -21.16
N PRO A 82 15.61 -20.80 -22.18
CA PRO A 82 16.16 -19.88 -23.16
C PRO A 82 16.41 -18.49 -22.54
N GLU A 83 17.46 -17.83 -22.98
CA GLU A 83 17.69 -16.43 -22.71
C GLU A 83 16.73 -15.55 -23.51
N GLY A 84 16.10 -14.55 -22.90
CA GLY A 84 14.98 -13.81 -23.51
C GLY A 84 15.39 -12.64 -24.40
N CYS A 85 16.70 -12.35 -24.57
CA CYS A 85 17.14 -11.09 -25.20
C CYS A 85 18.01 -11.26 -26.42
N TYR A 86 18.59 -12.42 -26.58
CA TYR A 86 19.49 -12.72 -27.68
C TYR A 86 19.08 -14.01 -28.37
N LYS A 87 19.29 -14.08 -29.69
CA LYS A 87 19.21 -15.28 -30.51
C LYS A 87 20.51 -15.44 -31.28
N TYR A 88 20.83 -16.67 -31.71
CA TYR A 88 21.96 -16.92 -32.59
C TYR A 88 21.67 -16.43 -34.01
N ASN A 89 22.70 -15.88 -34.64
CA ASN A 89 22.61 -15.36 -35.99
C ASN A 89 22.37 -16.51 -37.01
N PHE A 90 21.43 -16.33 -37.92
CA PHE A 90 21.10 -17.35 -38.93
C PHE A 90 22.10 -17.30 -40.09
N ILE A 91 22.77 -18.43 -40.37
CA ILE A 91 23.75 -18.55 -41.46
C ILE A 91 23.03 -18.95 -42.75
N GLN A 92 22.87 -18.02 -43.66
CA GLN A 92 22.16 -18.17 -44.92
C GLN A 92 23.02 -18.89 -45.97
N ASN A 93 23.28 -20.20 -45.83
CA ASN A 93 24.10 -20.97 -46.80
C ASN A 93 23.54 -22.33 -47.18
N ILE A 94 22.24 -22.62 -46.98
CA ILE A 94 21.63 -23.89 -47.32
C ILE A 94 20.53 -23.66 -48.37
N ASN A 95 20.61 -24.43 -49.50
CA ASN A 95 19.62 -24.41 -50.56
C ASN A 95 18.22 -24.64 -50.00
N ASP A 96 17.27 -23.75 -50.34
CA ASP A 96 15.86 -23.72 -49.88
C ASP A 96 15.09 -25.05 -49.97
N THR A 97 15.60 -26.02 -50.77
CA THR A 97 14.96 -27.31 -51.01
C THR A 97 15.15 -28.35 -49.90
N GLU A 98 16.14 -28.24 -49.06
CA GLU A 98 16.38 -29.18 -47.94
C GLU A 98 15.67 -28.75 -46.65
N PHE A 99 15.45 -27.44 -46.44
CA PHE A 99 14.77 -26.87 -45.29
C PHE A 99 13.29 -27.29 -45.19
N THR A 100 12.64 -27.52 -46.35
CA THR A 100 11.22 -27.89 -46.42
C THR A 100 10.96 -29.38 -46.16
N ARG A 101 11.99 -30.23 -46.11
CA ARG A 101 11.80 -31.68 -46.16
C ARG A 101 11.71 -32.36 -44.77
N ASN A 102 12.24 -31.77 -43.70
CA ASN A 102 12.35 -32.45 -42.41
C ASN A 102 11.80 -31.68 -41.18
N ASN A 103 11.16 -30.57 -41.31
CA ASN A 103 10.52 -29.81 -40.19
C ASN A 103 11.36 -29.66 -38.91
N THR A 104 12.71 -29.62 -38.97
CA THR A 104 13.59 -29.48 -37.80
C THR A 104 14.56 -28.32 -38.02
N CYS A 105 14.64 -27.42 -36.98
CA CYS A 105 15.64 -26.35 -36.97
C CYS A 105 16.95 -26.91 -36.38
N PHE A 106 17.90 -27.24 -37.29
CA PHE A 106 19.18 -27.84 -36.89
C PHE A 106 20.17 -26.79 -36.37
N ALA A 107 21.14 -27.26 -35.56
CA ALA A 107 22.18 -26.39 -34.98
C ALA A 107 23.08 -25.76 -36.05
N ASP A 108 23.31 -26.47 -37.16
CA ASP A 108 24.18 -26.03 -38.29
C ASP A 108 23.64 -24.79 -39.04
N LEU A 109 22.37 -24.42 -38.80
CA LEU A 109 21.74 -23.23 -39.38
C LEU A 109 22.09 -21.95 -38.63
N PHE A 110 22.63 -22.06 -37.43
CA PHE A 110 22.91 -20.94 -36.53
C PHE A 110 24.39 -20.78 -36.26
N GLY A 111 24.87 -19.54 -36.34
CA GLY A 111 26.23 -19.18 -35.96
C GLY A 111 26.38 -19.01 -34.45
N LEU A 112 27.60 -18.82 -33.99
CA LEU A 112 27.90 -18.55 -32.58
C LEU A 112 27.70 -17.06 -32.20
N GLU A 113 27.53 -16.20 -33.19
CA GLU A 113 27.28 -14.77 -32.97
C GLU A 113 25.84 -14.57 -32.53
N GLN A 114 25.69 -13.71 -31.50
CA GLN A 114 24.39 -13.40 -30.93
C GLN A 114 23.88 -12.06 -31.47
N GLU A 115 22.61 -12.03 -31.90
CA GLU A 115 21.91 -10.81 -32.25
C GLU A 115 20.75 -10.51 -31.28
N LYS A 116 20.40 -9.23 -31.13
CA LYS A 116 19.33 -8.79 -30.25
C LYS A 116 17.96 -9.12 -30.85
N CYS A 117 17.05 -9.61 -30.00
CA CYS A 117 15.69 -9.94 -30.43
C CYS A 117 14.82 -8.71 -30.65
N ASN A 118 13.96 -8.79 -31.69
CA ASN A 118 12.98 -7.75 -32.01
C ASN A 118 11.53 -8.17 -31.70
N SER A 119 11.30 -9.45 -31.44
CA SER A 119 9.99 -10.02 -31.12
C SER A 119 10.12 -11.17 -30.13
N TRP A 120 9.07 -11.40 -29.32
CA TRP A 120 9.09 -12.34 -28.21
C TRP A 120 7.85 -13.22 -28.20
N ILE A 121 8.02 -14.45 -27.68
CA ILE A 121 6.94 -15.38 -27.30
C ILE A 121 6.93 -15.49 -25.79
N PHE A 122 5.74 -15.36 -25.21
CA PHE A 122 5.52 -15.42 -23.77
C PHE A 122 4.98 -16.78 -23.35
N SER A 123 5.35 -17.23 -22.15
CA SER A 123 4.75 -18.41 -21.52
C SER A 123 3.27 -18.14 -21.24
N SER A 124 2.42 -19.00 -21.72
CA SER A 124 1.09 -18.83 -22.27
C SER A 124 -0.03 -18.19 -21.44
N ASP A 125 -0.02 -18.25 -20.11
CA ASP A 125 -1.28 -18.09 -19.38
C ASP A 125 -1.52 -16.72 -18.77
N GLU A 126 -0.49 -15.88 -18.67
CA GLU A 126 -0.60 -14.55 -18.03
C GLU A 126 -0.31 -13.45 -19.03
N VAL A 127 -1.26 -12.54 -19.18
CA VAL A 127 -1.10 -11.32 -19.97
C VAL A 127 -0.84 -10.17 -19.03
N THR A 128 0.39 -9.64 -19.09
CA THR A 128 0.85 -8.48 -18.31
C THR A 128 1.15 -7.30 -19.23
N ILE A 129 1.52 -6.15 -18.69
CA ILE A 129 1.94 -4.98 -19.47
C ILE A 129 3.16 -5.28 -20.36
N VAL A 130 3.97 -6.30 -20.01
CA VAL A 130 5.14 -6.72 -20.79
C VAL A 130 4.72 -7.33 -22.13
N ASN A 131 3.57 -8.02 -22.16
CA ASN A 131 3.02 -8.59 -23.40
C ASN A 131 2.55 -7.51 -24.38
N ASP A 132 2.00 -6.40 -23.85
CA ASP A 132 1.47 -5.31 -24.68
C ASP A 132 2.58 -4.36 -25.19
N TRP A 133 3.65 -4.17 -24.39
CA TRP A 133 4.77 -3.29 -24.74
C TRP A 133 6.13 -4.01 -24.64
N PRO A 134 6.33 -5.10 -25.40
CA PRO A 134 7.52 -5.94 -25.22
C PRO A 134 8.82 -5.19 -25.59
N THR A 135 8.83 -4.37 -26.62
CA THR A 135 10.01 -3.59 -27.03
C THR A 135 10.51 -2.62 -25.96
N GLU A 136 9.61 -2.13 -25.10
CA GLU A 136 9.93 -1.19 -24.03
C GLU A 136 10.26 -1.87 -22.69
N LEU A 137 9.73 -3.07 -22.42
CA LEU A 137 9.72 -3.68 -21.09
C LEU A 137 10.47 -5.02 -21.01
N THR A 138 10.86 -5.62 -22.13
CA THR A 138 11.70 -6.82 -22.12
C THR A 138 13.18 -6.48 -21.94
N CYS A 139 13.99 -7.49 -21.76
CA CYS A 139 15.43 -7.45 -21.58
C CYS A 139 15.94 -6.74 -20.32
N THR A 140 17.17 -7.08 -19.94
CA THR A 140 17.80 -6.59 -18.70
C THR A 140 17.97 -5.07 -18.66
N GLU A 141 18.23 -4.47 -19.82
CA GLU A 141 18.40 -3.01 -19.96
C GLU A 141 17.14 -2.21 -19.59
N ASN A 142 15.96 -2.81 -19.72
CA ASN A 142 14.67 -2.16 -19.50
C ASN A 142 13.97 -2.58 -18.19
N GLN A 143 14.54 -3.49 -17.41
CA GLN A 143 13.90 -3.99 -16.17
C GLN A 143 13.58 -2.88 -15.16
N TRP A 144 14.39 -1.82 -15.11
CA TRP A 144 14.12 -0.66 -14.27
C TRP A 144 12.78 0.03 -14.59
N LYS A 145 12.32 -0.04 -15.86
CA LYS A 145 11.03 0.51 -16.26
C LYS A 145 9.87 -0.22 -15.57
N LEU A 146 9.94 -1.55 -15.42
CA LEU A 146 8.92 -2.30 -14.66
C LEU A 146 8.85 -1.86 -13.18
N ALA A 147 10.01 -1.67 -12.55
CA ALA A 147 10.07 -1.11 -11.20
C ALA A 147 9.48 0.31 -11.15
N PHE A 148 9.68 1.10 -12.20
CA PHE A 148 9.16 2.45 -12.28
C PHE A 148 7.61 2.51 -12.26
N ALA A 149 6.91 1.47 -12.71
CA ALA A 149 5.45 1.35 -12.56
C ALA A 149 5.04 1.34 -11.07
N GLY A 150 5.76 0.59 -10.23
CA GLY A 150 5.56 0.61 -8.78
C GLY A 150 5.93 1.96 -8.14
N THR A 151 7.01 2.59 -8.62
CA THR A 151 7.41 3.93 -8.15
C THR A 151 6.36 4.99 -8.49
N ALA A 152 5.77 4.95 -9.69
CA ALA A 152 4.68 5.83 -10.08
C ALA A 152 3.45 5.65 -9.16
N ASN A 153 3.14 4.41 -8.77
CA ASN A 153 2.09 4.13 -7.79
C ASN A 153 2.40 4.77 -6.43
N PHE A 154 3.59 4.58 -5.86
CA PHE A 154 3.94 5.18 -4.57
C PHE A 154 4.05 6.71 -4.62
N ALA A 155 4.51 7.28 -5.72
CA ALA A 155 4.49 8.72 -5.94
C ALA A 155 3.05 9.27 -5.96
N GLY A 156 2.12 8.55 -6.60
CA GLY A 156 0.70 8.85 -6.58
C GLY A 156 0.13 8.83 -5.16
N VAL A 157 0.43 7.79 -4.37
CA VAL A 157 0.04 7.70 -2.95
C VAL A 157 0.58 8.88 -2.14
N MET A 158 1.85 9.25 -2.34
CA MET A 158 2.50 10.35 -1.62
C MET A 158 1.81 11.69 -1.92
N ILE A 159 1.66 12.04 -3.17
CA ILE A 159 1.04 13.32 -3.57
C ILE A 159 -0.45 13.33 -3.28
N GLY A 160 -1.14 12.22 -3.56
CA GLY A 160 -2.57 12.06 -3.30
C GLY A 160 -2.94 12.21 -1.83
N SER A 161 -2.13 11.67 -0.92
CA SER A 161 -2.37 11.79 0.52
C SER A 161 -2.31 13.24 1.02
N ALA A 162 -1.36 14.04 0.52
CA ALA A 162 -1.25 15.44 0.87
C ALA A 162 -2.39 16.25 0.23
N LEU A 163 -2.66 16.03 -1.04
CA LEU A 163 -3.69 16.75 -1.79
C LEU A 163 -5.10 16.49 -1.25
N PHE A 164 -5.50 15.24 -1.15
CA PHE A 164 -6.85 14.88 -0.69
C PHE A 164 -7.02 15.09 0.81
N GLY A 165 -5.94 15.04 1.61
CA GLY A 165 -5.95 15.44 3.01
C GLY A 165 -6.31 16.92 3.16
N PHE A 166 -5.60 17.80 2.46
CA PHE A 166 -5.88 19.24 2.45
C PHE A 166 -7.29 19.57 1.92
N LEU A 167 -7.70 18.92 0.84
CA LEU A 167 -9.04 19.10 0.29
C LEU A 167 -10.14 18.62 1.24
N ALA A 168 -9.91 17.54 2.01
CA ALA A 168 -10.86 17.04 2.99
C ALA A 168 -11.06 18.01 4.16
N ASP A 169 -10.01 18.72 4.58
CA ASP A 169 -10.12 19.77 5.60
C ASP A 169 -10.93 20.95 5.11
N TYR A 170 -10.78 21.34 3.84
CA TYR A 170 -11.43 22.51 3.27
C TYR A 170 -12.89 22.24 2.86
N TYR A 171 -13.15 21.15 2.11
CA TYR A 171 -14.46 20.86 1.51
C TYR A 171 -15.34 19.90 2.32
N GLY A 172 -14.78 19.24 3.33
CA GLY A 172 -15.46 18.22 4.16
C GLY A 172 -15.04 16.79 3.82
N ARG A 173 -15.06 15.94 4.87
CA ARG A 173 -14.51 14.57 4.81
C ARG A 173 -15.31 13.69 3.87
N ARG A 174 -16.64 13.70 3.99
CA ARG A 174 -17.55 12.88 3.17
C ARG A 174 -17.43 13.20 1.68
N LYS A 175 -17.41 14.50 1.33
CA LYS A 175 -17.34 14.91 -0.08
C LYS A 175 -16.05 14.41 -0.73
N ILE A 176 -14.93 14.63 -0.07
CA ILE A 176 -13.61 14.22 -0.60
C ILE A 176 -13.47 12.72 -0.63
N PHE A 177 -14.01 11.99 0.35
CA PHE A 177 -14.06 10.54 0.33
C PHE A 177 -14.72 10.00 -0.94
N ILE A 178 -15.91 10.51 -1.29
CA ILE A 178 -16.62 10.08 -2.50
C ILE A 178 -15.91 10.54 -3.78
N ILE A 179 -15.37 11.77 -3.81
CA ILE A 179 -14.58 12.25 -4.95
C ILE A 179 -13.35 11.37 -5.18
N SER A 180 -12.66 10.97 -4.11
CA SER A 180 -11.49 10.08 -4.19
C SER A 180 -11.85 8.70 -4.76
N ILE A 181 -13.02 8.14 -4.38
CA ILE A 181 -13.51 6.88 -4.92
C ILE A 181 -13.77 7.01 -6.43
N MET A 182 -14.46 8.06 -6.86
CA MET A 182 -14.74 8.30 -8.29
C MET A 182 -13.44 8.53 -9.06
N PHE A 183 -12.53 9.31 -8.50
CA PHE A 183 -11.23 9.61 -9.11
C PHE A 183 -10.38 8.34 -9.29
N MET A 184 -10.30 7.47 -8.27
CA MET A 184 -9.65 6.17 -8.34
C MET A 184 -10.28 5.30 -9.43
N SER A 185 -11.61 5.18 -9.44
CA SER A 185 -12.33 4.32 -10.39
C SER A 185 -12.14 4.77 -11.83
N LEU A 186 -12.31 6.06 -12.11
CA LEU A 186 -12.15 6.61 -13.46
C LEU A 186 -10.70 6.50 -13.95
N SER A 187 -9.73 6.77 -13.06
CA SER A 187 -8.31 6.61 -13.39
C SER A 187 -7.96 5.14 -13.64
N GLY A 188 -8.53 4.19 -12.87
CA GLY A 188 -8.34 2.76 -13.11
C GLY A 188 -8.91 2.30 -14.44
N ILE A 189 -10.07 2.80 -14.87
CA ILE A 189 -10.61 2.54 -16.21
C ILE A 189 -9.66 3.12 -17.27
N GLY A 190 -9.17 4.36 -17.09
CA GLY A 190 -8.17 4.96 -17.96
C GLY A 190 -6.88 4.13 -18.06
N GLN A 191 -6.45 3.53 -16.96
CA GLN A 191 -5.31 2.61 -16.92
C GLN A 191 -5.57 1.34 -17.75
N ALA A 192 -6.76 0.73 -17.64
CA ALA A 192 -7.13 -0.48 -18.37
C ALA A 192 -7.19 -0.28 -19.89
N ILE A 193 -7.58 0.90 -20.36
CA ILE A 193 -7.66 1.23 -21.80
C ILE A 193 -6.39 1.89 -22.36
N SER A 194 -5.33 1.98 -21.57
CA SER A 194 -4.07 2.61 -21.99
C SER A 194 -3.48 1.91 -23.22
N SER A 195 -3.07 2.72 -24.20
CA SER A 195 -2.45 2.28 -25.47
C SER A 195 -0.92 2.37 -25.47
N SER A 196 -0.34 3.08 -24.52
CA SER A 196 1.11 3.23 -24.38
C SER A 196 1.54 3.07 -22.90
N TYR A 197 2.80 2.66 -22.71
CA TYR A 197 3.37 2.51 -21.37
C TYR A 197 3.36 3.82 -20.57
N LEU A 198 3.63 4.97 -21.22
CA LEU A 198 3.56 6.26 -20.55
C LEU A 198 2.14 6.59 -20.06
N MET A 199 1.13 6.34 -20.88
CA MET A 199 -0.28 6.52 -20.51
C MET A 199 -0.65 5.63 -19.33
N PHE A 200 -0.20 4.38 -19.33
CA PHE A 200 -0.36 3.46 -18.19
C PHE A 200 0.26 4.03 -16.91
N LEU A 201 1.48 4.58 -16.96
CA LEU A 201 2.14 5.18 -15.79
C LEU A 201 1.37 6.38 -15.23
N ILE A 202 0.89 7.27 -16.11
CA ILE A 202 0.11 8.45 -15.70
C ILE A 202 -1.17 8.00 -14.98
N PHE A 203 -1.91 7.06 -15.54
CA PHE A 203 -3.12 6.56 -14.91
C PHE A 203 -2.85 5.73 -13.65
N THR A 204 -1.73 5.00 -13.57
CA THR A 204 -1.29 4.35 -12.33
C THR A 204 -1.06 5.37 -11.22
N PHE A 205 -0.37 6.46 -11.52
CA PHE A 205 -0.15 7.57 -10.58
C PHE A 205 -1.47 8.20 -10.10
N LEU A 206 -2.39 8.49 -11.03
CA LEU A 206 -3.69 9.10 -10.70
C LEU A 206 -4.57 8.13 -9.88
N ASN A 207 -4.62 6.86 -10.25
CA ASN A 207 -5.36 5.82 -9.52
C ASN A 207 -4.86 5.72 -8.08
N ALA A 208 -3.55 5.66 -7.90
CA ALA A 208 -2.91 5.59 -6.59
C ALA A 208 -3.16 6.85 -5.73
N ALA A 209 -3.20 8.03 -6.36
CA ALA A 209 -3.55 9.27 -5.67
C ALA A 209 -5.00 9.22 -5.13
N GLY A 210 -5.95 8.73 -5.93
CA GLY A 210 -7.33 8.52 -5.51
C GLY A 210 -7.44 7.52 -4.36
N THR A 211 -6.69 6.41 -4.45
CA THR A 211 -6.62 5.38 -3.40
C THR A 211 -6.15 5.95 -2.06
N ALA A 212 -5.12 6.79 -2.07
CA ALA A 212 -4.64 7.46 -0.87
C ALA A 212 -5.72 8.36 -0.26
N GLY A 213 -6.45 9.10 -1.09
CA GLY A 213 -7.56 9.94 -0.66
C GLY A 213 -8.67 9.15 0.03
N ILE A 214 -9.00 7.95 -0.48
CA ILE A 214 -9.98 7.05 0.15
C ILE A 214 -9.54 6.66 1.56
N TYR A 215 -8.31 6.15 1.71
CA TYR A 215 -7.82 5.65 3.01
C TYR A 215 -7.77 6.75 4.06
N PHE A 216 -7.21 7.94 3.72
CA PHE A 216 -7.08 9.04 4.67
C PHE A 216 -8.42 9.64 5.06
N SER A 217 -9.30 9.90 4.09
CA SER A 217 -10.63 10.42 4.39
C SER A 217 -11.47 9.44 5.21
N ALA A 218 -11.35 8.13 4.92
CA ALA A 218 -11.98 7.06 5.68
C ALA A 218 -11.49 7.03 7.13
N PHE A 219 -10.17 7.06 7.33
CA PHE A 219 -9.54 7.01 8.64
C PHE A 219 -9.97 8.19 9.52
N ILE A 220 -9.90 9.41 8.99
CA ILE A 220 -10.32 10.62 9.70
C ILE A 220 -11.82 10.54 10.04
N LEU A 221 -12.66 10.18 9.06
CA LEU A 221 -14.11 10.10 9.26
C LEU A 221 -14.47 9.09 10.36
N VAL A 222 -13.79 7.95 10.40
CA VAL A 222 -14.00 6.92 11.43
C VAL A 222 -13.60 7.42 12.81
N ILE A 223 -12.43 8.06 12.97
CA ILE A 223 -11.96 8.60 14.25
C ILE A 223 -12.89 9.72 14.77
N GLU A 224 -13.41 10.54 13.86
CA GLU A 224 -14.29 11.65 14.20
C GLU A 224 -15.74 11.21 14.53
N ILE A 225 -16.17 9.99 14.24
CA ILE A 225 -17.53 9.50 14.52
C ILE A 225 -17.57 8.56 15.73
N ILE A 226 -16.42 8.01 16.15
CA ILE A 226 -16.33 6.96 17.16
C ILE A 226 -15.73 7.52 18.45
N ASP A 227 -16.29 7.07 19.58
CA ASP A 227 -15.82 7.40 20.93
C ASP A 227 -14.35 7.03 21.15
N LYS A 228 -13.66 7.83 21.96
CA LYS A 228 -12.23 7.73 22.29
C LYS A 228 -11.81 6.31 22.66
N ASN A 229 -12.62 5.63 23.50
CA ASN A 229 -12.32 4.27 24.00
C ASN A 229 -12.35 3.18 22.90
N LYS A 230 -12.96 3.44 21.74
CA LYS A 230 -13.13 2.48 20.63
C LYS A 230 -12.41 2.89 19.35
N ARG A 231 -11.72 4.03 19.34
CA ARG A 231 -10.97 4.53 18.15
C ARG A 231 -9.89 3.55 17.69
N GLU A 232 -9.13 2.99 18.64
CA GLU A 232 -8.06 2.03 18.32
C GLU A 232 -8.63 0.76 17.67
N MET A 233 -9.68 0.17 18.26
CA MET A 233 -10.33 -1.01 17.71
C MET A 233 -10.87 -0.76 16.30
N SER A 234 -11.40 0.43 16.06
CA SER A 234 -11.95 0.81 14.76
C SER A 234 -10.86 1.02 13.70
N ALA A 235 -9.71 1.56 14.09
CA ALA A 235 -8.54 1.67 13.24
C ALA A 235 -7.97 0.29 12.86
N VAL A 236 -7.92 -0.66 13.81
CA VAL A 236 -7.53 -2.05 13.56
C VAL A 236 -8.50 -2.72 12.58
N LEU A 237 -9.81 -2.52 12.74
CA LEU A 237 -10.81 -3.05 11.81
C LEU A 237 -10.63 -2.49 10.40
N LEU A 238 -10.31 -1.20 10.26
CA LEU A 238 -10.02 -0.59 8.97
C LEU A 238 -8.81 -1.26 8.29
N ASN A 239 -7.77 -1.59 9.06
CA ASN A 239 -6.61 -2.32 8.56
C ASN A 239 -6.95 -3.75 8.14
N TYR A 240 -7.89 -4.44 8.83
CA TYR A 240 -8.37 -5.75 8.37
C TYR A 240 -9.02 -5.67 6.99
N PHE A 241 -9.84 -4.64 6.74
CA PHE A 241 -10.43 -4.44 5.41
C PHE A 241 -9.37 -4.09 4.35
N TYR A 242 -8.29 -3.41 4.74
CA TYR A 242 -7.14 -3.19 3.87
C TYR A 242 -6.48 -4.53 3.49
N SER A 243 -6.22 -5.42 4.45
CA SER A 243 -5.65 -6.76 4.20
C SER A 243 -6.61 -7.63 3.37
N PHE A 244 -7.92 -7.57 3.61
CA PHE A 244 -8.90 -8.24 2.74
C PHE A 244 -8.91 -7.69 1.30
N GLY A 245 -8.56 -6.42 1.10
CA GLY A 245 -8.32 -5.87 -0.24
C GLY A 245 -7.15 -6.57 -0.95
N GLY A 246 -6.08 -6.89 -0.23
CA GLY A 246 -5.00 -7.74 -0.75
C GLY A 246 -5.47 -9.16 -1.13
N VAL A 247 -6.35 -9.76 -0.33
CA VAL A 247 -6.96 -11.05 -0.68
C VAL A 247 -7.83 -10.92 -1.93
N LEU A 248 -8.63 -9.86 -2.04
CA LEU A 248 -9.51 -9.61 -3.18
C LEU A 248 -8.72 -9.56 -4.49
N ILE A 249 -7.63 -8.79 -4.55
CA ILE A 249 -6.80 -8.72 -5.77
C ILE A 249 -6.12 -10.05 -6.07
N GLY A 250 -5.59 -10.77 -5.07
CA GLY A 250 -4.99 -12.09 -5.28
C GLY A 250 -5.98 -13.10 -5.84
N MET A 251 -7.21 -13.12 -5.34
CA MET A 251 -8.31 -13.96 -5.88
C MET A 251 -8.71 -13.54 -7.29
N THR A 252 -8.87 -12.25 -7.55
CA THR A 252 -9.26 -11.74 -8.87
C THR A 252 -8.18 -12.08 -9.91
N ALA A 253 -6.90 -11.91 -9.58
CA ALA A 253 -5.77 -12.25 -10.43
C ALA A 253 -5.65 -13.77 -10.69
N TYR A 254 -6.06 -14.62 -9.74
CA TYR A 254 -6.11 -16.07 -9.92
C TYR A 254 -7.15 -16.49 -10.97
N PHE A 255 -8.33 -15.85 -10.96
CA PHE A 255 -9.42 -16.18 -11.90
C PHE A 255 -9.23 -15.52 -13.28
N ASP A 256 -8.77 -14.28 -13.32
CA ASP A 256 -8.56 -13.54 -14.56
C ASP A 256 -7.12 -13.05 -14.64
N ARG A 257 -6.34 -13.70 -15.48
CA ARG A 257 -4.89 -13.50 -15.65
C ARG A 257 -4.54 -12.39 -16.64
N ASN A 258 -5.53 -11.64 -17.13
CA ASN A 258 -5.33 -10.50 -18.01
C ASN A 258 -5.33 -9.20 -17.18
N TRP A 259 -4.23 -8.45 -17.26
CA TRP A 259 -4.04 -7.22 -16.48
C TRP A 259 -5.11 -6.15 -16.74
N ARG A 260 -5.66 -6.05 -17.97
CA ARG A 260 -6.70 -5.08 -18.30
C ARG A 260 -8.02 -5.43 -17.60
N ASN A 261 -8.39 -6.69 -17.67
CA ASN A 261 -9.59 -7.19 -17.01
C ASN A 261 -9.46 -7.10 -15.49
N LEU A 262 -8.28 -7.45 -14.94
CA LEU A 262 -8.00 -7.34 -13.51
C LEU A 262 -8.28 -5.92 -13.00
N ILE A 263 -7.76 -4.90 -13.69
CA ILE A 263 -7.99 -3.50 -13.33
C ILE A 263 -9.47 -3.13 -13.46
N CYS A 264 -10.16 -3.59 -14.50
CA CYS A 264 -11.59 -3.36 -14.68
C CYS A 264 -12.41 -3.95 -13.54
N TRP A 265 -12.15 -5.20 -13.14
CA TRP A 265 -12.85 -5.86 -12.03
C TRP A 265 -12.69 -5.12 -10.69
N LEU A 266 -11.54 -4.47 -10.47
CA LEU A 266 -11.28 -3.72 -9.25
C LEU A 266 -11.75 -2.26 -9.31
N SER A 267 -11.84 -1.66 -10.50
CA SER A 267 -12.14 -0.23 -10.64
C SER A 267 -13.60 0.06 -10.98
N LEU A 268 -14.33 -0.86 -11.62
CA LEU A 268 -15.73 -0.65 -12.00
C LEU A 268 -16.69 -0.72 -10.81
N PRO A 269 -16.65 -1.74 -9.91
CA PRO A 269 -17.61 -1.85 -8.83
C PRO A 269 -17.64 -0.64 -7.88
N PRO A 270 -16.50 0.00 -7.54
CA PRO A 270 -16.50 1.16 -6.65
C PRO A 270 -17.29 2.36 -7.17
N ILE A 271 -17.58 2.45 -8.47
CA ILE A 271 -18.44 3.52 -9.02
C ILE A 271 -19.82 3.52 -8.34
N LEU A 272 -20.33 2.33 -7.98
CA LEU A 272 -21.61 2.21 -7.28
C LEU A 272 -21.58 2.87 -5.89
N PHE A 273 -20.41 3.08 -5.29
CA PHE A 273 -20.31 3.76 -4.00
C PHE A 273 -20.63 5.26 -4.06
N ILE A 274 -20.91 5.83 -5.23
CA ILE A 274 -21.45 7.19 -5.34
C ILE A 274 -22.77 7.32 -4.54
N PHE A 275 -23.55 6.24 -4.43
CA PHE A 275 -24.76 6.23 -3.62
C PHE A 275 -24.48 6.35 -2.11
N PHE A 276 -23.26 6.06 -1.65
CA PHE A 276 -22.84 6.23 -0.26
C PHE A 276 -22.81 7.68 0.18
N TYR A 277 -22.78 8.62 -0.77
CA TYR A 277 -22.93 10.04 -0.49
C TYR A 277 -24.21 10.36 0.31
N ARG A 278 -25.29 9.61 0.09
CA ARG A 278 -26.55 9.79 0.84
C ARG A 278 -26.60 9.01 2.16
N LEU A 279 -25.79 7.98 2.27
CA LEU A 279 -25.80 7.05 3.43
C LEU A 279 -24.82 7.49 4.53
N ILE A 280 -23.64 7.96 4.14
CA ILE A 280 -22.59 8.41 5.05
C ILE A 280 -22.85 9.87 5.40
N PRO A 281 -22.93 10.24 6.69
CA PRO A 281 -23.05 11.63 7.12
C PRO A 281 -21.69 12.35 6.99
N GLU A 282 -21.71 13.68 7.03
CA GLU A 282 -20.51 14.49 7.18
C GLU A 282 -20.00 14.41 8.63
N SER A 283 -18.71 14.67 8.84
CA SER A 283 -18.14 14.75 10.17
C SER A 283 -18.78 15.85 11.00
N VAL A 284 -19.27 15.49 12.20
CA VAL A 284 -19.86 16.46 13.14
C VAL A 284 -18.80 17.42 13.64
N CYS A 285 -17.56 16.94 13.88
CA CYS A 285 -16.42 17.76 14.28
C CYS A 285 -16.12 18.84 13.22
N TRP A 286 -16.05 18.46 11.95
CA TRP A 286 -15.85 19.37 10.83
C TRP A 286 -17.00 20.39 10.69
N LEU A 287 -18.24 19.97 10.87
CA LEU A 287 -19.40 20.85 10.79
C LEU A 287 -19.39 21.91 11.91
N ILE A 288 -19.03 21.53 13.13
CA ILE A 288 -18.92 22.46 14.26
C ILE A 288 -17.78 23.46 14.02
N SER A 289 -16.62 23.01 13.58
CA SER A 289 -15.46 23.88 13.30
C SER A 289 -15.74 24.90 12.17
N ASN A 290 -16.62 24.53 11.21
CA ASN A 290 -17.05 25.43 10.14
C ASN A 290 -18.34 26.22 10.49
N LYS A 291 -18.74 26.28 11.76
CA LYS A 291 -19.93 27.03 12.23
C LYS A 291 -21.25 26.56 11.61
N LEU A 292 -21.34 25.30 11.15
CA LEU A 292 -22.53 24.68 10.54
C LEU A 292 -23.34 23.88 11.59
N HIS A 293 -23.61 24.51 12.74
CA HIS A 293 -24.23 23.85 13.90
C HIS A 293 -25.60 23.21 13.59
N SER A 294 -26.40 23.81 12.70
CA SER A 294 -27.69 23.25 12.31
C SER A 294 -27.58 21.89 11.65
N ASN A 295 -26.57 21.70 10.78
CA ASN A 295 -26.33 20.44 10.11
C ASN A 295 -25.74 19.41 11.08
N ALA A 296 -24.83 19.83 11.98
CA ALA A 296 -24.28 19.00 13.03
C ALA A 296 -25.38 18.44 13.92
N TYR A 297 -26.30 19.27 14.41
CA TYR A 297 -27.42 18.84 15.24
C TYR A 297 -28.33 17.81 14.57
N LYS A 298 -28.63 17.99 13.28
CA LYS A 298 -29.44 17.01 12.51
C LYS A 298 -28.78 15.62 12.51
N ILE A 299 -27.45 15.57 12.37
CA ILE A 299 -26.71 14.30 12.37
C ILE A 299 -26.68 13.69 13.78
N VAL A 300 -26.39 14.49 14.81
CA VAL A 300 -26.41 14.08 16.23
C VAL A 300 -27.79 13.53 16.62
N LYS A 301 -28.87 14.23 16.28
CA LYS A 301 -30.26 13.78 16.53
C LYS A 301 -30.59 12.45 15.81
N LYS A 302 -30.13 12.31 14.56
CA LYS A 302 -30.29 11.07 13.79
C LYS A 302 -29.52 9.90 14.43
N ALA A 303 -28.29 10.17 14.91
CA ALA A 303 -27.43 9.20 15.58
C ALA A 303 -28.06 8.72 16.90
N ALA A 304 -28.50 9.65 17.76
CA ALA A 304 -29.18 9.37 19.02
C ALA A 304 -30.43 8.51 18.79
N LYS A 305 -31.29 8.90 17.83
CA LYS A 305 -32.49 8.12 17.49
C LYS A 305 -32.15 6.70 17.01
N THR A 306 -31.10 6.53 16.20
CA THR A 306 -30.69 5.20 15.69
C THR A 306 -30.14 4.32 16.80
N ASN A 307 -29.48 4.92 17.78
CA ASN A 307 -28.90 4.24 18.94
C ASN A 307 -29.89 4.09 20.12
N ASN A 308 -31.15 4.53 19.97
CA ASN A 308 -32.17 4.56 21.04
C ASN A 308 -31.68 5.32 22.29
N LYS A 309 -31.07 6.49 22.10
CA LYS A 309 -30.62 7.40 23.15
C LYS A 309 -31.38 8.72 23.06
N GLU A 310 -31.65 9.32 24.21
CA GLU A 310 -32.22 10.66 24.31
C GLU A 310 -31.11 11.67 24.57
N LEU A 311 -31.15 12.78 23.86
CA LEU A 311 -30.17 13.86 24.03
C LEU A 311 -30.56 14.68 25.25
N SER A 312 -29.57 15.11 26.04
CA SER A 312 -29.77 15.98 27.17
C SER A 312 -30.34 17.35 26.75
N LEU A 313 -31.13 17.94 27.65
CA LEU A 313 -31.65 19.30 27.44
C LEU A 313 -30.51 20.32 27.37
N SER A 314 -29.43 20.11 28.12
CA SER A 314 -28.24 20.96 28.10
C SER A 314 -27.56 20.96 26.72
N LEU A 315 -27.39 19.82 26.10
CA LEU A 315 -26.79 19.70 24.77
C LEU A 315 -27.69 20.34 23.69
N THR A 316 -28.99 20.09 23.79
CA THR A 316 -29.98 20.67 22.87
C THR A 316 -29.97 22.21 22.95
N SER A 317 -29.98 22.77 24.15
CA SER A 317 -29.94 24.23 24.35
C SER A 317 -28.63 24.86 23.90
N GLN A 318 -27.50 24.18 24.05
CA GLN A 318 -26.19 24.64 23.50
C GLN A 318 -26.21 24.71 21.95
N PHE A 319 -26.78 23.72 21.28
CA PHE A 319 -26.95 23.80 19.83
C PHE A 319 -27.90 24.91 19.41
N GLU A 320 -29.04 25.09 20.10
CA GLU A 320 -30.00 26.16 19.83
C GLU A 320 -29.42 27.54 20.07
N GLY A 321 -28.64 27.74 21.13
CA GLY A 321 -27.91 28.96 21.38
C GLY A 321 -26.94 29.33 20.26
N ASN A 322 -26.21 28.38 19.76
CA ASN A 322 -25.28 28.58 18.65
C ASN A 322 -26.00 28.84 17.30
N PHE A 323 -27.23 28.34 17.09
CA PHE A 323 -28.03 28.70 15.91
C PHE A 323 -28.39 30.18 15.85
N ILE A 324 -28.60 30.81 16.99
CA ILE A 324 -28.91 32.26 17.09
C ILE A 324 -27.67 33.07 16.72
N ILE A 325 -26.50 32.60 17.11
CA ILE A 325 -25.22 33.24 16.80
C ILE A 325 -24.91 33.10 15.31
N ASP A 326 -25.08 31.93 14.72
CA ASP A 326 -24.85 31.68 13.28
C ASP A 326 -25.76 32.57 12.37
N ARG A 327 -26.97 32.90 12.84
CA ARG A 327 -27.91 33.79 12.09
C ARG A 327 -27.57 35.28 12.19
N LYS A 328 -26.82 35.69 13.22
CA LYS A 328 -26.53 37.10 13.49
C LYS A 328 -25.21 37.60 12.89
N ILE A 329 -24.33 36.68 12.47
CA ILE A 329 -23.03 37.03 11.86
C ILE A 329 -23.17 36.91 10.35
N PRO A 330 -23.13 38.00 9.57
CA PRO A 330 -23.00 37.94 8.11
C PRO A 330 -21.67 37.27 7.74
N ILE A 331 -21.66 36.49 6.67
CA ILE A 331 -20.53 35.68 6.18
C ILE A 331 -19.27 36.52 5.78
N ASP A 332 -19.30 37.82 6.01
CA ASP A 332 -18.34 38.78 5.43
C ASP A 332 -17.37 39.40 6.47
N SER A 333 -17.20 38.80 7.62
CA SER A 333 -16.09 39.19 8.49
C SER A 333 -15.00 38.15 8.43
N SER A 334 -13.98 38.42 7.63
CA SER A 334 -12.65 37.85 7.71
C SER A 334 -11.97 38.23 9.06
N GLU A 335 -12.58 37.84 10.18
CA GLU A 335 -11.83 37.74 11.42
C GLU A 335 -10.85 36.60 11.21
N LYS A 336 -9.59 36.98 11.01
CA LYS A 336 -8.45 36.09 11.16
C LYS A 336 -8.64 35.38 12.49
N ILE A 337 -9.04 34.10 12.43
CA ILE A 337 -8.89 33.19 13.55
C ILE A 337 -7.42 33.34 13.94
N GLU A 338 -7.18 33.91 15.12
CA GLU A 338 -5.85 33.85 15.74
C GLU A 338 -5.48 32.37 15.74
N LYS A 339 -4.61 32.02 14.81
CA LYS A 339 -3.97 30.70 14.84
C LYS A 339 -3.34 30.60 16.22
N PRO A 340 -3.60 29.53 16.99
CA PRO A 340 -2.90 29.32 18.24
C PRO A 340 -1.42 29.53 17.93
N GLU A 341 -0.74 30.29 18.77
CA GLU A 341 0.68 30.66 18.63
C GLU A 341 1.43 29.51 17.99
N ASN A 342 1.98 29.76 16.81
CA ASN A 342 2.66 28.73 16.03
C ASN A 342 3.74 28.14 16.94
N ALA A 343 3.41 27.02 17.59
CA ALA A 343 4.42 26.21 18.25
C ALA A 343 5.41 25.86 17.14
N SER A 344 6.49 26.62 17.10
CA SER A 344 7.42 26.59 15.98
C SER A 344 7.99 25.19 15.91
N TYR A 345 7.74 24.43 14.84
CA TYR A 345 8.42 23.16 14.59
C TYR A 345 9.95 23.28 14.77
N ALA A 346 10.49 24.49 14.59
CA ALA A 346 11.89 24.81 14.91
C ALA A 346 12.23 24.58 16.40
N ALA A 347 11.27 24.64 17.32
CA ALA A 347 11.49 24.34 18.72
C ALA A 347 11.75 22.84 18.99
N LEU A 348 11.13 21.94 18.21
CA LEU A 348 11.43 20.50 18.27
C LEU A 348 12.87 20.20 17.89
N PHE A 349 13.42 20.93 16.91
CA PHE A 349 14.81 20.76 16.47
C PHE A 349 15.85 21.40 17.42
N LYS A 350 15.43 22.22 18.38
CA LYS A 350 16.33 22.75 19.41
C LYS A 350 16.61 21.73 20.52
N SER A 351 15.69 20.81 20.80
CA SER A 351 15.87 19.73 21.75
C SER A 351 16.69 18.59 21.13
N LYS A 352 17.87 18.31 21.66
CA LYS A 352 18.73 17.20 21.20
C LYS A 352 18.05 15.83 21.40
N ILE A 353 17.31 15.66 22.50
CA ILE A 353 16.63 14.40 22.85
C ILE A 353 15.52 14.13 21.86
N LEU A 354 14.63 15.10 21.62
CA LEU A 354 13.53 14.95 20.68
C LEU A 354 14.03 14.81 19.23
N MET A 355 15.08 15.50 18.85
CA MET A 355 15.68 15.36 17.52
C MET A 355 16.18 13.95 17.29
N VAL A 356 16.88 13.33 18.26
CA VAL A 356 17.33 11.93 18.15
C VAL A 356 16.14 10.99 18.06
N ARG A 357 15.10 11.17 18.87
CA ARG A 357 13.87 10.36 18.82
C ARG A 357 13.19 10.48 17.46
N ILE A 358 13.07 11.69 16.91
CA ILE A 358 12.49 11.91 15.57
C ILE A 358 13.33 11.23 14.48
N LEU A 359 14.66 11.30 14.54
CA LEU A 359 15.53 10.60 13.58
C LEU A 359 15.36 9.08 13.66
N ILE A 360 15.28 8.51 14.87
CA ILE A 360 14.98 7.08 15.05
C ILE A 360 13.62 6.76 14.44
N LEU A 361 12.59 7.55 14.73
CA LEU A 361 11.25 7.35 14.17
C LEU A 361 11.24 7.45 12.64
N CYS A 362 12.01 8.35 12.02
CA CYS A 362 12.18 8.40 10.57
C CYS A 362 12.72 7.08 10.01
N ILE A 363 13.72 6.49 10.68
CA ILE A 363 14.27 5.19 10.29
C ILE A 363 13.21 4.09 10.44
N LEU A 364 12.47 4.06 11.55
CA LEU A 364 11.43 3.06 11.79
C LEU A 364 10.30 3.15 10.76
N TRP A 365 9.78 4.35 10.49
CA TRP A 365 8.73 4.57 9.49
C TRP A 365 9.20 4.22 8.08
N GLY A 366 10.43 4.62 7.72
CA GLY A 366 11.02 4.30 6.43
C GLY A 366 11.22 2.79 6.26
N THR A 367 11.77 2.11 7.27
CA THR A 367 11.97 0.66 7.26
C THR A 367 10.64 -0.09 7.19
N ASN A 368 9.65 0.30 8.00
CA ASN A 368 8.32 -0.31 7.95
C ASN A 368 7.74 -0.28 6.53
N ALA A 369 7.75 0.88 5.90
CA ALA A 369 7.19 1.03 4.56
C ALA A 369 7.99 0.26 3.51
N LEU A 370 9.33 0.38 3.53
CA LEU A 370 10.22 -0.31 2.60
C LEU A 370 10.06 -1.83 2.66
N VAL A 371 10.09 -2.39 3.87
CA VAL A 371 10.02 -3.85 4.08
C VAL A 371 8.61 -4.37 3.86
N PHE A 372 7.57 -3.67 4.34
CA PHE A 372 6.18 -4.08 4.16
C PHE A 372 5.80 -4.20 2.69
N TYR A 373 6.05 -3.15 1.90
CA TYR A 373 5.76 -3.15 0.47
C TYR A 373 6.74 -4.01 -0.32
N GLY A 374 8.01 -4.02 0.09
CA GLY A 374 9.04 -4.86 -0.53
C GLY A 374 8.74 -6.35 -0.41
N LEU A 375 8.31 -6.83 0.75
CA LEU A 375 7.87 -8.21 0.95
C LEU A 375 6.60 -8.51 0.14
N SER A 376 5.64 -7.58 0.05
CA SER A 376 4.45 -7.75 -0.80
C SER A 376 4.83 -7.93 -2.27
N LEU A 377 5.80 -7.16 -2.77
CA LEU A 377 6.36 -7.31 -4.13
C LEU A 377 7.14 -8.62 -4.31
N ASN A 378 7.84 -9.06 -3.27
CA ASN A 378 8.63 -10.28 -3.35
C ASN A 378 7.78 -11.56 -3.27
N SER A 379 6.54 -11.48 -2.79
CA SER A 379 5.64 -12.64 -2.65
C SER A 379 5.39 -13.37 -3.97
N VAL A 380 5.38 -12.66 -5.09
CA VAL A 380 5.21 -13.24 -6.44
C VAL A 380 6.50 -13.81 -7.02
N ASN A 381 7.63 -13.63 -6.34
CA ASN A 381 8.94 -14.18 -6.71
C ASN A 381 9.33 -15.42 -5.90
N LEU A 382 8.51 -15.79 -4.91
CA LEU A 382 8.69 -17.00 -4.10
C LEU A 382 8.35 -18.25 -4.90
N SER A 383 8.95 -19.36 -4.51
CA SER A 383 8.66 -20.68 -5.07
C SER A 383 7.18 -21.07 -4.86
N GLY A 384 6.60 -21.83 -5.78
CA GLY A 384 5.22 -22.29 -5.70
C GLY A 384 4.21 -21.38 -6.44
N ASN A 385 2.95 -21.39 -5.99
CA ASN A 385 1.88 -20.64 -6.63
C ASN A 385 1.87 -19.18 -6.15
N ILE A 386 2.13 -18.27 -7.06
CA ILE A 386 2.24 -16.82 -6.78
C ILE A 386 0.98 -16.20 -6.19
N TYR A 387 -0.20 -16.66 -6.61
CA TYR A 387 -1.47 -16.14 -6.14
C TYR A 387 -1.71 -16.54 -4.68
N TYR A 388 -1.43 -17.82 -4.34
CA TYR A 388 -1.55 -18.29 -2.97
C TYR A 388 -0.53 -17.63 -2.04
N ASN A 389 0.72 -17.44 -2.47
CA ASN A 389 1.74 -16.75 -1.70
C ASN A 389 1.31 -15.32 -1.36
N PHE A 390 0.74 -14.61 -2.33
CA PHE A 390 0.24 -13.25 -2.12
C PHE A 390 -1.00 -13.21 -1.21
N ILE A 391 -1.97 -14.12 -1.42
CA ILE A 391 -3.20 -14.21 -0.61
C ILE A 391 -2.84 -14.52 0.85
N PHE A 392 -2.00 -15.52 1.10
CA PHE A 392 -1.55 -15.85 2.46
C PHE A 392 -0.72 -14.74 3.08
N GLY A 393 0.14 -14.07 2.29
CA GLY A 393 0.87 -12.88 2.72
C GLY A 393 -0.02 -11.71 3.14
N SER A 394 -1.18 -11.55 2.50
CA SER A 394 -2.18 -10.55 2.89
C SER A 394 -3.02 -10.98 4.11
N LEU A 395 -3.38 -12.26 4.20
CA LEU A 395 -4.14 -12.79 5.33
C LEU A 395 -3.35 -12.77 6.64
N ILE A 396 -2.03 -13.03 6.58
CA ILE A 396 -1.18 -13.07 7.77
C ILE A 396 -1.00 -11.68 8.42
N GLU A 397 -1.33 -10.60 7.72
CA GLU A 397 -1.34 -9.25 8.27
C GLU A 397 -2.40 -9.10 9.38
N ILE A 398 -3.54 -9.82 9.28
CA ILE A 398 -4.64 -9.76 10.26
C ILE A 398 -4.19 -10.24 11.65
N PRO A 399 -3.63 -11.47 11.83
CA PRO A 399 -3.06 -11.85 13.12
C PRO A 399 -1.91 -10.93 13.55
N GLY A 400 -1.08 -10.41 12.63
CA GLY A 400 -0.02 -9.46 12.94
C GLY A 400 -0.54 -8.18 13.62
N THR A 401 -1.53 -7.53 13.03
CA THR A 401 -2.17 -6.34 13.61
C THR A 401 -2.94 -6.65 14.91
N THR A 402 -3.54 -7.84 15.01
CA THR A 402 -4.21 -8.28 16.25
C THR A 402 -3.22 -8.46 17.39
N ILE A 403 -2.09 -9.14 17.13
CA ILE A 403 -1.01 -9.33 18.12
C ILE A 403 -0.43 -7.98 18.53
N ALA A 404 -0.25 -7.05 17.57
CA ALA A 404 0.19 -5.69 17.86
C ALA A 404 -0.74 -5.02 18.87
N TRP A 405 -2.05 -5.01 18.60
CA TRP A 405 -3.05 -4.40 19.49
C TRP A 405 -3.05 -5.02 20.89
N ILE A 406 -3.03 -6.35 20.99
CA ILE A 406 -3.02 -7.05 22.29
C ILE A 406 -1.71 -6.80 23.05
N SER A 407 -0.57 -6.85 22.36
CA SER A 407 0.75 -6.68 22.99
C SER A 407 0.99 -5.25 23.47
N MET A 408 0.57 -4.24 22.71
CA MET A 408 0.66 -2.84 23.14
C MET A 408 -0.08 -2.59 24.45
N ASN A 409 -1.25 -3.19 24.63
CA ASN A 409 -2.08 -2.98 25.82
C ASN A 409 -1.59 -3.76 27.06
N LYS A 410 -0.79 -4.84 26.87
CA LYS A 410 -0.35 -5.70 27.97
C LYS A 410 1.13 -5.54 28.33
N ILE A 411 2.00 -5.38 27.35
CA ILE A 411 3.46 -5.44 27.50
C ILE A 411 4.09 -4.04 27.37
N GLY A 412 3.41 -3.14 26.66
CA GLY A 412 3.95 -1.82 26.28
C GLY A 412 4.24 -1.72 24.79
N ARG A 413 4.87 -0.60 24.40
CA ARG A 413 5.12 -0.31 22.96
C ARG A 413 6.53 -0.67 22.54
N ARG A 414 7.51 -0.39 23.39
CA ARG A 414 8.94 -0.55 23.11
C ARG A 414 9.32 -2.00 22.80
N TYR A 415 9.07 -2.94 23.71
CA TYR A 415 9.51 -4.33 23.55
C TYR A 415 8.80 -5.07 22.41
N PRO A 416 7.47 -4.99 22.23
CA PRO A 416 6.81 -5.61 21.08
C PRO A 416 7.32 -5.07 19.75
N LEU A 417 7.67 -3.77 19.67
CA LEU A 417 8.26 -3.15 18.48
C LEU A 417 9.65 -3.73 18.18
N VAL A 418 10.52 -3.82 19.18
CA VAL A 418 11.86 -4.43 19.04
C VAL A 418 11.74 -5.87 18.55
N PHE A 419 10.92 -6.69 19.21
CA PHE A 419 10.76 -8.10 18.85
C PHE A 419 10.17 -8.27 17.44
N SER A 420 9.22 -7.43 17.04
CA SER A 420 8.63 -7.51 15.70
C SER A 420 9.66 -7.22 14.61
N PHE A 421 10.51 -6.21 14.77
CA PHE A 421 11.58 -5.93 13.83
C PHE A 421 12.67 -7.03 13.81
N LEU A 422 13.05 -7.56 14.97
CA LEU A 422 14.03 -8.62 15.05
C LEU A 422 13.53 -9.92 14.40
N ILE A 423 12.28 -10.32 14.67
CA ILE A 423 11.64 -11.49 14.04
C ILE A 423 11.57 -11.30 12.53
N CYS A 424 11.15 -10.11 12.06
CA CYS A 424 11.13 -9.80 10.64
C CYS A 424 12.52 -9.90 10.01
N GLY A 425 13.53 -9.30 10.65
CA GLY A 425 14.90 -9.26 10.14
C GLY A 425 15.53 -10.64 10.07
N VAL A 426 15.43 -11.44 11.15
CA VAL A 426 15.93 -12.82 11.19
C VAL A 426 15.19 -13.69 10.17
N GLY A 427 13.86 -13.57 10.08
CA GLY A 427 13.07 -14.32 9.11
C GLY A 427 13.44 -14.02 7.66
N CYS A 428 13.67 -12.74 7.32
CA CYS A 428 14.12 -12.34 5.99
C CYS A 428 15.53 -12.88 5.66
N VAL A 429 16.48 -12.78 6.60
CA VAL A 429 17.84 -13.30 6.41
C VAL A 429 17.81 -14.84 6.30
N TRP A 430 17.04 -15.52 7.14
CA TRP A 430 16.87 -16.97 7.05
C TRP A 430 16.30 -17.39 5.69
N GLY A 431 15.22 -16.74 5.24
CA GLY A 431 14.61 -17.01 3.93
C GLY A 431 15.53 -16.72 2.75
N ALA A 432 16.50 -15.79 2.91
CA ALA A 432 17.47 -15.46 1.88
C ALA A 432 18.48 -16.60 1.60
N PHE A 433 18.81 -17.39 2.63
CA PHE A 433 19.80 -18.46 2.57
C PHE A 433 19.17 -19.86 2.64
N SER A 434 17.83 -19.97 2.63
CA SER A 434 17.19 -21.28 2.56
C SER A 434 17.35 -21.89 1.16
N ASP A 435 17.70 -23.19 1.12
CA ASP A 435 17.85 -23.92 -0.13
C ASP A 435 16.49 -24.07 -0.83
N ASN A 436 16.49 -23.99 -2.18
CA ASN A 436 15.30 -24.11 -3.02
C ASN A 436 14.52 -25.42 -2.86
N GLU A 437 15.10 -26.42 -2.21
CA GLU A 437 14.44 -27.72 -1.94
C GLU A 437 13.45 -27.64 -0.76
N ALA A 438 13.55 -26.63 0.10
CA ALA A 438 12.70 -26.46 1.29
C ALA A 438 11.59 -25.41 1.07
N LEU A 439 10.74 -25.61 0.06
CA LEU A 439 9.61 -24.72 -0.30
C LEU A 439 8.78 -24.27 0.92
N LEU A 440 8.48 -25.20 1.83
CA LEU A 440 7.70 -24.92 3.04
C LEU A 440 8.41 -23.93 3.95
N LEU A 441 9.72 -24.09 4.11
CA LEU A 441 10.53 -23.25 5.00
C LEU A 441 10.68 -21.83 4.47
N GLU A 442 10.89 -21.68 3.15
CA GLU A 442 10.90 -20.38 2.46
C GLU A 442 9.58 -19.64 2.65
N THR A 443 8.45 -20.32 2.43
CA THR A 443 7.11 -19.74 2.58
C THR A 443 6.82 -19.37 4.04
N LEU A 444 7.17 -20.22 5.01
CA LEU A 444 6.95 -19.94 6.43
C LEU A 444 7.79 -18.76 6.92
N SER A 445 9.07 -18.67 6.53
CA SER A 445 9.94 -17.54 6.89
C SER A 445 9.41 -16.22 6.32
N PHE A 446 8.92 -16.25 5.09
CA PHE A 446 8.25 -15.09 4.46
C PHE A 446 6.98 -14.67 5.23
N LEU A 447 6.09 -15.62 5.55
CA LEU A 447 4.84 -15.32 6.26
C LEU A 447 5.10 -14.77 7.66
N ILE A 448 6.06 -15.34 8.40
CA ILE A 448 6.46 -14.83 9.72
C ILE A 448 7.02 -13.42 9.61
N SER A 449 7.90 -13.16 8.63
CA SER A 449 8.46 -11.83 8.40
C SER A 449 7.38 -10.81 8.03
N LYS A 450 6.42 -11.21 7.19
CA LYS A 450 5.30 -10.37 6.78
C LYS A 450 4.35 -10.05 7.93
N MET A 451 4.06 -11.03 8.80
CA MET A 451 3.30 -10.84 10.03
C MET A 451 4.01 -9.85 10.98
N ALA A 452 5.31 -10.06 11.18
CA ALA A 452 6.10 -9.25 12.09
C ALA A 452 6.23 -7.79 11.64
N ILE A 453 6.43 -7.54 10.32
CA ILE A 453 6.49 -6.15 9.81
C ILE A 453 5.12 -5.46 9.86
N SER A 454 4.02 -6.18 9.67
CA SER A 454 2.66 -5.65 9.85
C SER A 454 2.40 -5.25 11.30
N MET A 455 2.86 -6.08 12.26
CA MET A 455 2.84 -5.77 13.68
C MET A 455 3.64 -4.49 13.98
N SER A 456 4.90 -4.38 13.50
CA SER A 456 5.74 -3.21 13.77
C SER A 456 5.17 -1.93 13.16
N PHE A 457 4.53 -1.99 11.98
CA PHE A 457 3.90 -0.84 11.35
C PHE A 457 2.76 -0.28 12.21
N THR A 458 1.92 -1.16 12.76
CA THR A 458 0.81 -0.79 13.65
C THR A 458 1.33 -0.15 14.93
N ILE A 459 2.33 -0.76 15.58
CA ILE A 459 2.92 -0.24 16.83
C ILE A 459 3.58 1.11 16.59
N THR A 460 4.38 1.25 15.52
CA THR A 460 5.11 2.50 15.22
C THR A 460 4.16 3.67 15.06
N THR A 461 2.99 3.47 14.46
CA THR A 461 1.99 4.52 14.24
C THR A 461 1.45 5.05 15.57
N VAL A 462 1.06 4.16 16.47
CA VAL A 462 0.53 4.52 17.81
C VAL A 462 1.64 5.13 18.67
N TYR A 463 2.79 4.49 18.72
CA TYR A 463 3.93 4.91 19.50
C TYR A 463 4.43 6.31 19.15
N THR A 464 4.45 6.64 17.84
CA THR A 464 4.76 7.99 17.37
C THR A 464 3.78 9.03 17.92
N ALA A 465 2.49 8.72 17.88
CA ALA A 465 1.46 9.64 18.35
C ALA A 465 1.54 9.88 19.86
N GLU A 466 1.97 8.90 20.65
CA GLU A 466 2.13 8.98 22.11
C GLU A 466 3.37 9.77 22.52
N MET A 467 4.47 9.70 21.75
CA MET A 467 5.72 10.40 22.08
C MET A 467 5.72 11.89 21.73
N MET A 468 4.77 12.36 20.91
CA MET A 468 4.76 13.73 20.43
C MET A 468 3.82 14.63 21.23
N PRO A 469 4.23 15.89 21.52
CA PRO A 469 3.36 16.88 22.18
C PRO A 469 2.03 17.04 21.43
N THR A 470 0.92 17.22 22.19
CA THR A 470 -0.45 17.25 21.65
C THR A 470 -0.62 18.28 20.53
N ASN A 471 -0.03 19.46 20.67
CA ASN A 471 -0.10 20.56 19.68
C ASN A 471 0.70 20.28 18.38
N MET A 472 1.66 19.35 18.39
CA MET A 472 2.53 19.02 17.24
C MET A 472 2.33 17.59 16.73
N ARG A 473 1.53 16.76 17.43
CA ARG A 473 1.33 15.32 17.15
C ARG A 473 0.91 15.03 15.72
N SER A 474 -0.11 15.71 15.22
CA SER A 474 -0.63 15.49 13.86
C SER A 474 0.40 15.84 12.79
N GLY A 475 1.14 16.93 12.98
CA GLY A 475 2.20 17.34 12.05
C GLY A 475 3.39 16.39 12.07
N ALA A 476 3.80 15.89 13.25
CA ALA A 476 4.88 14.92 13.37
C ALA A 476 4.53 13.58 12.69
N VAL A 477 3.35 13.03 12.96
CA VAL A 477 2.86 11.82 12.30
C VAL A 477 2.75 12.02 10.79
N GLY A 478 2.27 13.17 10.33
CA GLY A 478 2.20 13.52 8.91
C GLY A 478 3.57 13.56 8.23
N THR A 479 4.56 14.20 8.89
CA THR A 479 5.94 14.28 8.38
C THR A 479 6.59 12.91 8.31
N LEU A 480 6.50 12.11 9.38
CA LEU A 480 7.05 10.74 9.42
C LEU A 480 6.39 9.82 8.40
N SER A 481 5.08 9.95 8.23
CA SER A 481 4.33 9.26 7.17
C SER A 481 4.80 9.65 5.76
N THR A 482 5.24 10.89 5.56
CA THR A 482 5.84 11.33 4.29
C THR A 482 7.21 10.68 4.06
N VAL A 483 8.04 10.57 5.10
CA VAL A 483 9.31 9.84 5.05
C VAL A 483 9.08 8.37 4.64
N ALA A 484 8.08 7.71 5.24
CA ALA A 484 7.69 6.35 4.86
C ALA A 484 7.36 6.23 3.37
N ARG A 485 6.64 7.20 2.81
CA ARG A 485 6.28 7.18 1.38
C ARG A 485 7.47 7.43 0.48
N LEU A 486 8.38 8.33 0.87
CA LEU A 486 9.63 8.55 0.14
C LEU A 486 10.47 7.27 0.06
N THR A 487 10.58 6.54 1.17
CA THR A 487 11.28 5.24 1.19
C THR A 487 10.56 4.17 0.39
N SER A 488 9.23 4.18 0.35
CA SER A 488 8.45 3.26 -0.48
C SER A 488 8.72 3.40 -1.99
N LEU A 489 9.16 4.58 -2.46
CA LEU A 489 9.56 4.77 -3.86
C LEU A 489 10.72 3.85 -4.27
N LEU A 490 11.54 3.43 -3.32
CA LEU A 490 12.68 2.54 -3.56
C LEU A 490 12.28 1.05 -3.52
N ALA A 491 11.16 0.70 -2.89
CA ALA A 491 10.73 -0.69 -2.71
C ALA A 491 10.66 -1.50 -4.02
N PRO A 492 10.16 -0.96 -5.16
CA PRO A 492 10.08 -1.70 -6.41
C PRO A 492 11.43 -2.01 -7.07
N PHE A 493 12.49 -1.30 -6.70
CA PHE A 493 13.83 -1.54 -7.26
C PHE A 493 14.57 -2.67 -6.54
N ILE A 494 14.25 -2.95 -5.28
CA ILE A 494 14.96 -3.96 -4.50
C ILE A 494 14.81 -5.38 -5.09
N PRO A 495 13.62 -5.82 -5.56
CA PRO A 495 13.49 -7.11 -6.23
C PRO A 495 14.36 -7.27 -7.49
N LEU A 496 14.76 -6.17 -8.16
CA LEU A 496 15.67 -6.22 -9.30
C LEU A 496 17.07 -6.72 -8.93
N LEU A 497 17.47 -6.59 -7.66
CA LEU A 497 18.74 -7.11 -7.17
C LEU A 497 18.84 -8.64 -7.28
N LYS A 498 17.70 -9.33 -7.44
CA LYS A 498 17.65 -10.78 -7.70
C LYS A 498 18.39 -11.16 -9.00
N SER A 499 18.53 -10.22 -9.96
CA SER A 499 19.29 -10.46 -11.20
C SER A 499 20.80 -10.59 -10.96
N TYR A 500 21.32 -10.05 -9.85
CA TYR A 500 22.73 -10.18 -9.47
C TYR A 500 22.94 -11.41 -8.56
N TYR A 501 22.17 -11.49 -7.46
CA TYR A 501 22.19 -12.63 -6.55
C TYR A 501 20.79 -12.85 -5.98
N SER A 502 20.35 -14.10 -5.93
CA SER A 502 18.98 -14.49 -5.49
C SER A 502 18.66 -14.08 -4.06
N PHE A 503 19.67 -14.07 -3.16
CA PHE A 503 19.51 -13.75 -1.74
C PHE A 503 19.46 -12.24 -1.44
N LEU A 504 19.93 -11.37 -2.36
CA LEU A 504 20.08 -9.93 -2.10
C LEU A 504 18.80 -9.22 -1.67
N PRO A 505 17.63 -9.39 -2.32
CA PRO A 505 16.43 -8.64 -1.93
C PRO A 505 16.04 -8.89 -0.46
N LEU A 506 16.01 -10.14 -0.04
CA LEU A 506 15.61 -10.50 1.32
C LEU A 506 16.67 -10.08 2.37
N THR A 507 17.96 -10.18 2.05
CA THR A 507 19.03 -9.70 2.95
C THR A 507 18.99 -8.19 3.14
N VAL A 508 18.66 -7.43 2.10
CA VAL A 508 18.45 -5.97 2.21
C VAL A 508 17.29 -5.67 3.14
N PHE A 509 16.12 -6.30 2.94
CA PHE A 509 14.97 -6.11 3.84
C PHE A 509 15.28 -6.52 5.27
N GLY A 510 15.96 -7.66 5.45
CA GLY A 510 16.36 -8.15 6.76
C GLY A 510 17.33 -7.23 7.48
N SER A 511 18.33 -6.69 6.79
CA SER A 511 19.30 -5.77 7.38
C SER A 511 18.65 -4.46 7.86
N PHE A 512 17.78 -3.87 7.04
CA PHE A 512 17.01 -2.69 7.46
C PHE A 512 16.14 -2.97 8.68
N ALA A 513 15.45 -4.12 8.72
CA ALA A 513 14.62 -4.51 9.86
C ALA A 513 15.45 -4.72 11.13
N LEU A 514 16.61 -5.39 11.06
CA LEU A 514 17.51 -5.58 12.20
C LEU A 514 18.03 -4.24 12.74
N VAL A 515 18.47 -3.32 11.85
CA VAL A 515 18.91 -1.98 12.25
C VAL A 515 17.78 -1.23 12.93
N ALA A 516 16.56 -1.25 12.38
CA ALA A 516 15.38 -0.61 12.98
C ALA A 516 15.04 -1.20 14.35
N GLY A 517 15.11 -2.53 14.51
CA GLY A 517 14.94 -3.21 15.79
C GLY A 517 15.96 -2.76 16.83
N PHE A 518 17.21 -2.60 16.44
CA PHE A 518 18.26 -2.09 17.32
C PHE A 518 18.02 -0.61 17.70
N MET A 519 17.64 0.22 16.73
CA MET A 519 17.35 1.63 16.97
C MET A 519 16.13 1.82 17.88
N SER A 520 15.12 0.96 17.81
CA SER A 520 13.94 1.04 18.65
C SER A 520 14.23 0.81 20.15
N LEU A 521 15.36 0.18 20.50
CA LEU A 521 15.81 0.03 21.89
C LEU A 521 16.14 1.37 22.59
N PHE A 522 16.45 2.41 21.82
CA PHE A 522 16.78 3.73 22.36
C PHE A 522 15.56 4.62 22.60
N LEU A 523 14.37 4.15 22.24
CA LEU A 523 13.12 4.87 22.51
C LEU A 523 12.58 4.57 23.91
N PRO A 524 11.93 5.54 24.61
CA PRO A 524 11.35 5.33 25.93
C PRO A 524 10.08 4.46 25.87
N GLU A 525 9.71 3.80 26.97
CA GLU A 525 8.39 3.15 27.08
C GLU A 525 7.30 4.20 27.34
N THR A 526 6.14 4.06 26.68
CA THR A 526 5.02 5.00 26.80
C THR A 526 3.81 4.42 27.53
N LEU A 527 3.81 3.12 27.87
CA LEU A 527 2.70 2.49 28.58
C LEU A 527 2.53 3.09 29.97
N GLY A 528 1.36 3.61 30.26
CA GLY A 528 1.03 4.19 31.58
C GLY A 528 1.56 5.61 31.80
N CYS A 529 2.17 6.22 30.78
CA CYS A 529 2.52 7.64 30.81
C CYS A 529 1.37 8.50 30.29
N ASP A 530 1.18 9.67 30.89
CA ASP A 530 0.26 10.66 30.35
C ASP A 530 0.79 11.21 29.02
N LEU A 531 -0.12 11.59 28.14
CA LEU A 531 0.26 12.16 26.84
C LEU A 531 0.90 13.55 27.06
N PRO A 532 2.09 13.81 26.51
CA PRO A 532 2.77 15.08 26.74
C PRO A 532 2.02 16.23 26.05
N ASP A 533 1.81 17.31 26.80
CA ASP A 533 1.24 18.55 26.28
C ASP A 533 2.33 19.53 25.84
N THR A 534 3.49 19.47 26.50
CA THR A 534 4.62 20.36 26.27
C THR A 534 5.86 19.61 25.76
N ILE A 535 6.82 20.37 25.20
CA ILE A 535 8.10 19.83 24.74
C ILE A 535 8.92 19.26 25.92
N SER A 536 8.90 19.96 27.08
CA SER A 536 9.60 19.53 28.31
C SER A 536 9.07 18.19 28.83
N GLU A 537 7.78 18.01 28.90
CA GLU A 537 7.17 16.72 29.28
C GLU A 537 7.52 15.60 28.32
N ALA A 538 7.57 15.89 27.00
CA ALA A 538 8.00 14.92 26.02
C ALA A 538 9.48 14.56 26.16
N GLU A 539 10.36 15.46 26.62
CA GLU A 539 11.77 15.17 26.92
C GLU A 539 11.94 14.27 28.14
N GLU A 540 11.17 14.53 29.20
CA GLU A 540 11.22 13.79 30.46
C GLU A 540 10.65 12.36 30.35
N MET A 541 9.90 12.06 29.31
CA MET A 541 9.38 10.73 29.06
C MET A 541 10.50 9.68 29.00
N GLY A 542 10.52 8.75 29.97
CA GLY A 542 11.47 7.63 30.02
C GLY A 542 12.82 7.94 30.66
N VAL A 543 12.92 9.03 31.41
CA VAL A 543 14.05 9.30 32.31
C VAL A 543 13.79 8.65 33.67
#